data_d050a54f8c9df4d110c1deee9f2b6d95
#
_entry.id   d050a54f8c9df4d110c1deee9f2b6d95
#
_cell.length_a   1.000
_cell.length_b   1.000
_cell.length_c   1.000
_cell.angle_alpha   90.00
_cell.angle_beta   90.00
_cell.angle_gamma   90.00
#
_symmetry.space_group_name_H-M   'P 1'
#
loop_
_entity.id
_entity.type
_entity.pdbx_description
1 polymer ?
#
loop_
_entity_poly.entity_id
_entity_poly.type
_entity_poly.pdbx_seq_one_letter_code
_entity_poly.pdbx_strand_id
1 'polypeptide(L)'
;MTKSKTSDRESADARARVRRDERALRRGLTLGQAFEEFLRHPSPWMIGTTLVGALIARIVVGDWQPTDLLVPAVMLAFFPVFEWIVHVTVLHWRPRRLGPVALDSELARKHREHHVDPRDIPLIFIPARTLAVLVVVLIALAAFAFPRAGLGPTFLITITLLGLGYEWTHYLIHTDYKPKRSLYRAVWRNHRHHHYKNEHYWFTVTSSGTADRLFGTYPDPATTETSPTARSLHST
;
A
#
# COMPACT_ATOMS: atom_id res chain seq x y z
N MET A 1 -0.21 -36.73 -31.79
CA MET A 1 -0.37 -35.29 -31.48
C MET A 1 -1.62 -34.92 -30.69
N THR A 2 -2.44 -35.84 -30.22
CA THR A 2 -3.74 -35.59 -29.52
C THR A 2 -3.65 -35.52 -27.98
N LYS A 3 -2.64 -36.15 -27.35
CA LYS A 3 -2.49 -36.16 -25.86
C LYS A 3 -2.05 -34.83 -25.21
N SER A 4 -1.37 -33.96 -25.95
CA SER A 4 -0.92 -32.65 -25.42
C SER A 4 -2.07 -31.68 -25.26
N LYS A 5 -3.00 -31.59 -26.20
CA LYS A 5 -4.13 -30.67 -26.15
C LYS A 5 -5.16 -30.96 -25.06
N THR A 6 -5.31 -32.22 -24.62
CA THR A 6 -6.19 -32.60 -23.51
C THR A 6 -5.61 -32.20 -22.15
N SER A 7 -4.30 -32.41 -21.95
CA SER A 7 -3.61 -31.99 -20.72
C SER A 7 -3.63 -30.47 -20.50
N ASP A 8 -3.45 -29.69 -21.59
CA ASP A 8 -3.46 -28.23 -21.53
C ASP A 8 -4.88 -27.69 -21.24
N ARG A 9 -5.92 -28.35 -21.77
CA ARG A 9 -7.32 -28.00 -21.46
C ARG A 9 -7.68 -28.35 -20.01
N GLU A 10 -7.30 -29.51 -19.50
CA GLU A 10 -7.55 -29.91 -18.10
C GLU A 10 -6.84 -28.97 -17.11
N SER A 11 -5.60 -28.57 -17.42
CA SER A 11 -4.88 -27.59 -16.59
C SER A 11 -5.50 -26.19 -16.63
N ALA A 12 -6.01 -25.75 -17.76
CA ALA A 12 -6.71 -24.49 -17.92
C ALA A 12 -8.06 -24.48 -17.18
N ASP A 13 -8.81 -25.58 -17.25
CA ASP A 13 -10.08 -25.75 -16.56
C ASP A 13 -9.89 -25.85 -15.04
N ALA A 14 -8.83 -26.51 -14.56
CA ALA A 14 -8.48 -26.57 -13.15
C ALA A 14 -8.14 -25.16 -12.60
N ARG A 15 -7.32 -24.39 -13.34
CA ARG A 15 -7.01 -23.00 -13.00
C ARG A 15 -8.24 -22.11 -13.04
N ALA A 16 -9.15 -22.31 -13.99
CA ALA A 16 -10.41 -21.56 -14.07
C ALA A 16 -11.36 -21.89 -12.91
N ARG A 17 -11.39 -23.16 -12.43
CA ARG A 17 -12.15 -23.57 -11.24
C ARG A 17 -11.58 -22.93 -9.99
N VAL A 18 -10.26 -23.02 -9.75
CA VAL A 18 -9.59 -22.38 -8.62
C VAL A 18 -9.90 -20.86 -8.61
N ARG A 19 -9.79 -20.18 -9.74
CA ARG A 19 -10.13 -18.76 -9.84
C ARG A 19 -11.62 -18.46 -9.61
N ARG A 20 -12.52 -19.37 -9.96
CA ARG A 20 -13.96 -19.24 -9.65
C ARG A 20 -14.24 -19.42 -8.17
N ASP A 21 -13.59 -20.38 -7.55
CA ASP A 21 -13.76 -20.68 -6.12
C ASP A 21 -13.16 -19.57 -5.26
N GLU A 22 -11.99 -19.03 -5.65
CA GLU A 22 -11.41 -17.84 -5.05
C GLU A 22 -12.31 -16.60 -5.22
N ARG A 23 -12.97 -16.43 -6.38
CA ARG A 23 -13.96 -15.36 -6.60
C ARG A 23 -15.24 -15.58 -5.80
N ALA A 24 -15.68 -16.82 -5.62
CA ALA A 24 -16.86 -17.14 -4.82
C ALA A 24 -16.60 -16.88 -3.32
N LEU A 25 -15.41 -17.24 -2.83
CA LEU A 25 -14.96 -16.95 -1.46
C LEU A 25 -14.84 -15.42 -1.20
N ARG A 26 -14.55 -14.63 -2.24
CA ARG A 26 -14.46 -13.17 -2.14
C ARG A 26 -15.82 -12.45 -2.20
N ARG A 27 -16.88 -13.11 -2.67
CA ARG A 27 -18.23 -12.54 -2.72
C ARG A 27 -18.84 -12.51 -1.33
N GLY A 28 -18.88 -11.31 -0.74
CA GLY A 28 -19.45 -11.09 0.58
C GLY A 28 -18.45 -11.18 1.72
N LEU A 29 -17.14 -10.93 1.44
CA LEU A 29 -16.08 -10.90 2.45
C LEU A 29 -16.47 -9.98 3.62
N THR A 30 -16.49 -10.55 4.83
CA THR A 30 -16.67 -9.78 6.06
C THR A 30 -15.36 -9.13 6.48
N LEU A 31 -15.44 -8.07 7.30
CA LEU A 31 -14.22 -7.45 7.86
C LEU A 31 -13.39 -8.43 8.69
N GLY A 32 -14.02 -9.36 9.41
CA GLY A 32 -13.31 -10.39 10.18
C GLY A 32 -12.50 -11.31 9.29
N GLN A 33 -13.10 -11.86 8.23
CA GLN A 33 -12.41 -12.69 7.25
C GLN A 33 -11.27 -11.94 6.53
N ALA A 34 -11.52 -10.67 6.19
CA ALA A 34 -10.48 -9.83 5.60
C ALA A 34 -9.32 -9.62 6.58
N PHE A 35 -9.61 -9.44 7.87
CA PHE A 35 -8.58 -9.24 8.89
C PHE A 35 -7.77 -10.53 9.16
N GLU A 36 -8.41 -11.68 9.18
CA GLU A 36 -7.72 -12.96 9.28
C GLU A 36 -6.74 -13.18 8.12
N GLU A 37 -7.15 -12.88 6.89
CA GLU A 37 -6.28 -12.97 5.72
C GLU A 37 -5.15 -11.94 5.78
N PHE A 38 -5.43 -10.69 6.18
CA PHE A 38 -4.44 -9.64 6.37
C PHE A 38 -3.31 -10.07 7.32
N LEU A 39 -3.66 -10.75 8.41
CA LEU A 39 -2.69 -11.26 9.39
C LEU A 39 -1.87 -12.48 8.91
N ARG A 40 -2.18 -13.07 7.76
CA ARG A 40 -1.35 -14.13 7.16
C ARG A 40 -0.10 -13.60 6.45
N HIS A 41 -0.05 -12.29 6.23
CA HIS A 41 1.06 -11.64 5.52
C HIS A 41 2.12 -11.12 6.51
N PRO A 42 3.41 -11.07 6.11
CA PRO A 42 4.48 -10.66 7.02
C PRO A 42 4.46 -9.18 7.38
N SER A 43 4.04 -8.29 6.47
CA SER A 43 4.15 -6.84 6.69
C SER A 43 3.32 -6.32 7.87
N PRO A 44 2.05 -6.73 8.10
CA PRO A 44 1.31 -6.36 9.29
C PRO A 44 2.00 -6.74 10.60
N TRP A 45 2.65 -7.90 10.64
CA TRP A 45 3.38 -8.34 11.84
C TRP A 45 4.66 -7.55 12.05
N MET A 46 5.42 -7.25 11.00
CA MET A 46 6.63 -6.45 11.08
C MET A 46 6.30 -5.03 11.58
N ILE A 47 5.26 -4.40 11.04
CA ILE A 47 4.83 -3.08 11.47
C ILE A 47 4.24 -3.15 12.89
N GLY A 48 3.40 -4.15 13.17
CA GLY A 48 2.77 -4.35 14.47
C GLY A 48 3.77 -4.61 15.61
N THR A 49 4.79 -5.43 15.38
CA THR A 49 5.85 -5.67 16.38
C THR A 49 6.70 -4.44 16.59
N THR A 50 6.98 -3.66 15.52
CA THR A 50 7.67 -2.37 15.64
C THR A 50 6.83 -1.38 16.46
N LEU A 51 5.51 -1.33 16.25
CA LEU A 51 4.59 -0.51 17.05
C LEU A 51 4.64 -0.90 18.53
N VAL A 52 4.55 -2.19 18.84
CA VAL A 52 4.62 -2.67 20.23
C VAL A 52 5.95 -2.30 20.87
N GLY A 53 7.07 -2.51 20.17
CA GLY A 53 8.40 -2.09 20.63
C GLY A 53 8.50 -0.58 20.88
N ALA A 54 7.93 0.24 19.99
CA ALA A 54 7.89 1.69 20.13
C ALA A 54 7.02 2.15 21.33
N LEU A 55 5.90 1.48 21.59
CA LEU A 55 5.05 1.73 22.75
C LEU A 55 5.79 1.40 24.06
N ILE A 56 6.46 0.25 24.12
CA ILE A 56 7.28 -0.12 25.27
C ILE A 56 8.40 0.90 25.47
N ALA A 57 9.12 1.24 24.43
CA ALA A 57 10.18 2.25 24.49
C ALA A 57 9.66 3.59 24.96
N ARG A 58 8.47 4.02 24.52
CA ARG A 58 7.84 5.28 24.94
C ARG A 58 7.49 5.27 26.42
N ILE A 59 6.99 4.17 26.94
CA ILE A 59 6.68 4.01 28.37
C ILE A 59 7.95 4.01 29.21
N VAL A 60 8.98 3.27 28.79
CA VAL A 60 10.25 3.14 29.52
C VAL A 60 11.03 4.46 29.56
N VAL A 61 11.08 5.17 28.42
CA VAL A 61 11.73 6.49 28.34
C VAL A 61 11.02 7.52 29.20
N GLY A 62 9.68 7.45 29.28
CA GLY A 62 8.90 8.51 29.95
C GLY A 62 9.01 9.85 29.22
N ASP A 63 9.47 10.91 29.89
CA ASP A 63 9.68 12.26 29.33
C ASP A 63 8.46 12.79 28.56
N TRP A 64 7.26 12.64 29.17
CA TRP A 64 5.99 13.05 28.58
C TRP A 64 5.80 14.55 28.63
N GLN A 65 5.55 15.17 27.47
CA GLN A 65 5.24 16.59 27.36
C GLN A 65 4.02 16.81 26.44
N PRO A 66 3.15 17.78 26.70
CA PRO A 66 2.02 18.09 25.81
C PRO A 66 2.44 18.41 24.37
N THR A 67 3.63 18.98 24.19
CA THR A 67 4.22 19.28 22.88
C THR A 67 4.53 18.03 22.05
N ASP A 68 4.60 16.84 22.66
CA ASP A 68 4.81 15.58 21.93
C ASP A 68 3.67 15.28 20.95
N LEU A 69 2.47 15.84 21.23
CA LEU A 69 1.31 15.73 20.33
C LEU A 69 1.51 16.46 18.99
N LEU A 70 2.49 17.37 18.89
CA LEU A 70 2.84 18.01 17.62
C LEU A 70 3.37 16.99 16.60
N VAL A 71 4.08 15.95 17.05
CA VAL A 71 4.60 14.91 16.15
C VAL A 71 3.47 14.19 15.40
N PRO A 72 2.51 13.53 16.06
CA PRO A 72 1.40 12.91 15.36
C PRO A 72 0.52 13.92 14.62
N ALA A 73 0.32 15.12 15.14
CA ALA A 73 -0.49 16.14 14.45
C ALA A 73 0.12 16.56 13.12
N VAL A 74 1.42 16.86 13.08
CA VAL A 74 2.15 17.21 11.87
C VAL A 74 2.17 16.01 10.91
N MET A 75 2.49 14.81 11.40
CA MET A 75 2.54 13.63 10.56
C MET A 75 1.19 13.30 9.93
N LEU A 76 0.10 13.38 10.68
CA LEU A 76 -1.27 13.18 10.16
C LEU A 76 -1.64 14.24 9.10
N ALA A 77 -1.31 15.50 9.35
CA ALA A 77 -1.59 16.59 8.42
C ALA A 77 -0.84 16.42 7.08
N PHE A 78 0.42 15.98 7.13
CA PHE A 78 1.26 15.82 5.95
C PHE A 78 1.19 14.43 5.31
N PHE A 79 0.58 13.45 5.95
CA PHE A 79 0.56 12.08 5.47
C PHE A 79 -0.01 11.93 4.05
N PRO A 80 -1.11 12.60 3.66
CA PRO A 80 -1.61 12.54 2.28
C PRO A 80 -0.59 13.03 1.24
N VAL A 81 0.18 14.07 1.58
CA VAL A 81 1.24 14.60 0.71
C VAL A 81 2.41 13.62 0.61
N PHE A 82 2.83 13.05 1.74
CA PHE A 82 3.87 12.03 1.78
C PHE A 82 3.47 10.79 0.96
N GLU A 83 2.25 10.31 1.14
CA GLU A 83 1.67 9.18 0.37
C GLU A 83 1.70 9.46 -1.13
N TRP A 84 1.27 10.65 -1.54
CA TRP A 84 1.28 11.08 -2.93
C TRP A 84 2.71 11.11 -3.51
N ILE A 85 3.66 11.73 -2.77
CA ILE A 85 5.06 11.78 -3.19
C ILE A 85 5.63 10.38 -3.38
N VAL A 86 5.47 9.50 -2.39
CA VAL A 86 5.96 8.11 -2.47
C VAL A 86 5.32 7.38 -3.65
N HIS A 87 4.02 7.52 -3.83
CA HIS A 87 3.31 6.84 -4.92
C HIS A 87 3.83 7.28 -6.29
N VAL A 88 3.91 8.59 -6.54
CA VAL A 88 4.35 9.14 -7.82
C VAL A 88 5.84 8.88 -8.08
N THR A 89 6.70 9.07 -7.06
CA THR A 89 8.16 9.10 -7.29
C THR A 89 8.84 7.77 -7.04
N VAL A 90 8.32 6.95 -6.12
CA VAL A 90 8.94 5.67 -5.72
C VAL A 90 8.19 4.48 -6.32
N LEU A 91 6.86 4.42 -6.16
CA LEU A 91 6.07 3.29 -6.64
C LEU A 91 5.96 3.28 -8.17
N HIS A 92 5.76 4.44 -8.78
CA HIS A 92 5.72 4.64 -10.23
C HIS A 92 7.09 4.90 -10.85
N TRP A 93 8.20 4.58 -10.15
CA TRP A 93 9.54 4.76 -10.68
C TRP A 93 9.73 3.94 -11.97
N ARG A 94 10.15 4.63 -13.04
CA ARG A 94 10.54 3.98 -14.29
C ARG A 94 11.90 3.30 -14.14
N PRO A 95 12.04 2.04 -14.55
CA PRO A 95 13.34 1.39 -14.61
C PRO A 95 14.32 2.21 -15.46
N ARG A 96 15.52 2.43 -14.94
CA ARG A 96 16.58 3.17 -15.63
C ARG A 96 17.88 2.36 -15.55
N ARG A 97 18.80 2.67 -16.44
CA ARG A 97 20.17 2.14 -16.38
C ARG A 97 21.16 3.29 -16.29
N LEU A 98 22.12 3.16 -15.39
CA LEU A 98 23.26 4.06 -15.28
C LEU A 98 24.51 3.22 -15.55
N GLY A 99 24.97 3.20 -16.79
CA GLY A 99 26.02 2.27 -17.22
C GLY A 99 25.57 0.80 -17.04
N PRO A 100 26.37 -0.04 -16.36
CA PRO A 100 26.02 -1.44 -16.10
C PRO A 100 24.96 -1.61 -14.99
N VAL A 101 24.67 -0.57 -14.18
CA VAL A 101 23.79 -0.65 -13.02
C VAL A 101 22.35 -0.43 -13.43
N ALA A 102 21.47 -1.38 -13.09
CA ALA A 102 20.03 -1.23 -13.21
C ALA A 102 19.48 -0.49 -11.97
N LEU A 103 18.81 0.64 -12.22
CA LEU A 103 18.13 1.42 -11.19
C LEU A 103 16.64 1.07 -11.21
N ASP A 104 16.30 -0.01 -10.52
CA ASP A 104 14.93 -0.51 -10.38
C ASP A 104 14.73 -1.11 -8.99
N SER A 105 14.06 -0.36 -8.12
CA SER A 105 13.81 -0.82 -6.76
C SER A 105 12.83 -2.00 -6.71
N GLU A 106 12.97 -2.86 -5.70
CA GLU A 106 12.03 -3.96 -5.46
C GLU A 106 10.60 -3.42 -5.31
N LEU A 107 10.45 -2.30 -4.61
CA LEU A 107 9.16 -1.67 -4.36
C LEU A 107 8.48 -1.23 -5.66
N ALA A 108 9.20 -0.53 -6.55
CA ALA A 108 8.68 -0.11 -7.85
C ALA A 108 8.34 -1.29 -8.76
N ARG A 109 9.19 -2.32 -8.77
CA ARG A 109 8.94 -3.54 -9.55
C ARG A 109 7.69 -4.26 -9.08
N LYS A 110 7.54 -4.46 -7.76
CA LYS A 110 6.35 -5.10 -7.17
C LYS A 110 5.09 -4.27 -7.39
N HIS A 111 5.19 -2.96 -7.37
CA HIS A 111 4.05 -2.09 -7.66
C HIS A 111 3.61 -2.18 -9.14
N ARG A 112 4.55 -2.30 -10.08
CA ARG A 112 4.21 -2.58 -11.50
C ARG A 112 3.52 -3.94 -11.67
N GLU A 113 4.01 -4.98 -10.99
CA GLU A 113 3.36 -6.30 -10.96
C GLU A 113 1.94 -6.19 -10.38
N HIS A 114 1.77 -5.40 -9.33
CA HIS A 114 0.48 -5.11 -8.71
C HIS A 114 -0.50 -4.39 -9.66
N HIS A 115 -0.05 -3.48 -10.50
CA HIS A 115 -0.91 -2.90 -11.55
C HIS A 115 -1.36 -3.92 -12.58
N VAL A 116 -0.51 -4.91 -12.93
CA VAL A 116 -0.88 -6.00 -13.86
C VAL A 116 -1.95 -6.90 -13.24
N ASP A 117 -1.77 -7.32 -11.99
CA ASP A 117 -2.78 -8.10 -11.25
C ASP A 117 -3.08 -7.48 -9.88
N PRO A 118 -3.95 -6.46 -9.83
CA PRO A 118 -4.29 -5.78 -8.57
C PRO A 118 -5.04 -6.66 -7.55
N ARG A 119 -5.35 -7.91 -7.92
CA ARG A 119 -6.03 -8.88 -7.06
C ARG A 119 -5.13 -9.98 -6.52
N ASP A 120 -3.88 -10.01 -6.94
CA ASP A 120 -2.87 -10.86 -6.33
C ASP A 120 -2.50 -10.30 -4.96
N ILE A 121 -3.05 -10.93 -3.92
CA ILE A 121 -2.97 -10.43 -2.53
C ILE A 121 -1.52 -10.18 -2.08
N PRO A 122 -0.56 -11.09 -2.29
CA PRO A 122 0.84 -10.84 -1.94
C PRO A 122 1.45 -9.57 -2.54
N LEU A 123 0.98 -9.11 -3.71
CA LEU A 123 1.49 -7.92 -4.38
C LEU A 123 0.93 -6.60 -3.81
N ILE A 124 -0.12 -6.68 -2.99
CA ILE A 124 -0.75 -5.50 -2.38
C ILE A 124 0.12 -4.97 -1.24
N PHE A 125 0.85 -5.86 -0.56
CA PHE A 125 1.65 -5.55 0.62
C PHE A 125 3.04 -5.02 0.28
N ILE A 126 3.59 -4.20 1.19
CA ILE A 126 4.99 -3.78 1.07
C ILE A 126 5.89 -5.02 1.14
N PRO A 127 6.82 -5.22 0.18
CA PRO A 127 7.72 -6.37 0.18
C PRO A 127 8.51 -6.48 1.48
N ALA A 128 8.56 -7.67 2.09
CA ALA A 128 9.14 -7.87 3.42
C ALA A 128 10.60 -7.41 3.53
N ARG A 129 11.41 -7.59 2.48
CA ARG A 129 12.81 -7.12 2.47
C ARG A 129 12.89 -5.59 2.49
N THR A 130 12.11 -4.94 1.65
CA THR A 130 12.03 -3.47 1.60
C THR A 130 11.53 -2.93 2.94
N LEU A 131 10.51 -3.56 3.52
CA LEU A 131 9.97 -3.17 4.83
C LEU A 131 10.99 -3.37 5.96
N ALA A 132 11.77 -4.45 5.95
CA ALA A 132 12.81 -4.69 6.94
C ALA A 132 13.88 -3.57 6.94
N VAL A 133 14.34 -3.18 5.75
CA VAL A 133 15.26 -2.05 5.60
C VAL A 133 14.64 -0.76 6.10
N LEU A 134 13.37 -0.50 5.72
CA LEU A 134 12.64 0.70 6.14
C LEU A 134 12.49 0.75 7.68
N VAL A 135 12.13 -0.36 8.32
CA VAL A 135 12.00 -0.45 9.78
C VAL A 135 13.33 -0.12 10.46
N VAL A 136 14.45 -0.68 9.98
CA VAL A 136 15.79 -0.36 10.53
C VAL A 136 16.10 1.14 10.39
N VAL A 137 15.83 1.74 9.23
CA VAL A 137 16.04 3.17 9.00
C VAL A 137 15.14 4.02 9.93
N LEU A 138 13.87 3.65 10.08
CA LEU A 138 12.94 4.37 10.96
C LEU A 138 13.36 4.28 12.44
N ILE A 139 13.85 3.11 12.89
CA ILE A 139 14.39 2.94 14.25
C ILE A 139 15.63 3.81 14.43
N ALA A 140 16.56 3.83 13.45
CA ALA A 140 17.74 4.68 13.52
C ALA A 140 17.37 6.17 13.55
N LEU A 141 16.41 6.62 12.71
CA LEU A 141 15.90 7.98 12.77
C LEU A 141 15.29 8.30 14.14
N ALA A 142 14.50 7.41 14.71
CA ALA A 142 13.91 7.59 16.03
C ALA A 142 14.96 7.70 17.13
N ALA A 143 16.06 6.96 17.02
CA ALA A 143 17.13 6.97 18.01
C ALA A 143 18.03 8.22 17.93
N PHE A 144 18.24 8.78 16.73
CA PHE A 144 19.28 9.77 16.53
C PHE A 144 18.82 11.13 15.98
N ALA A 145 17.61 11.24 15.42
CA ALA A 145 17.17 12.48 14.75
C ALA A 145 16.40 13.44 15.65
N PHE A 146 15.99 13.02 16.84
CA PHE A 146 15.15 13.83 17.71
C PHE A 146 15.92 14.44 18.89
N PRO A 147 15.62 15.71 19.24
CA PRO A 147 16.33 16.42 20.31
C PRO A 147 16.00 15.90 21.73
N ARG A 148 14.89 15.18 21.89
CA ARG A 148 14.45 14.57 23.15
C ARG A 148 14.15 13.10 22.97
N ALA A 149 14.52 12.30 23.97
CA ALA A 149 14.40 10.84 23.92
C ALA A 149 12.95 10.35 23.73
N GLY A 150 11.96 11.07 24.27
CA GLY A 150 10.54 10.72 24.13
C GLY A 150 9.96 10.91 22.74
N LEU A 151 10.53 11.81 21.93
CA LEU A 151 10.00 12.13 20.60
C LEU A 151 10.25 11.02 19.58
N GLY A 152 11.39 10.33 19.65
CA GLY A 152 11.71 9.22 18.74
C GLY A 152 10.70 8.06 18.81
N PRO A 153 10.40 7.50 19.99
CA PRO A 153 9.34 6.51 20.13
C PRO A 153 7.96 7.05 19.73
N THR A 154 7.64 8.33 20.01
CA THR A 154 6.38 8.95 19.57
C THR A 154 6.29 8.98 18.04
N PHE A 155 7.37 9.33 17.35
CA PHE A 155 7.47 9.25 15.89
C PHE A 155 7.25 7.81 15.38
N LEU A 156 7.91 6.81 15.98
CA LEU A 156 7.75 5.41 15.58
C LEU A 156 6.33 4.91 15.78
N ILE A 157 5.68 5.23 16.89
CA ILE A 157 4.27 4.91 17.15
C ILE A 157 3.42 5.49 16.02
N THR A 158 3.62 6.75 15.70
CA THR A 158 2.82 7.45 14.69
C THR A 158 3.01 6.86 13.31
N ILE A 159 4.25 6.68 12.86
CA ILE A 159 4.52 6.17 11.50
C ILE A 159 4.06 4.72 11.34
N THR A 160 4.18 3.89 12.37
CA THR A 160 3.71 2.50 12.32
C THR A 160 2.18 2.41 12.31
N LEU A 161 1.48 3.26 13.06
CA LEU A 161 0.01 3.36 12.99
C LEU A 161 -0.46 3.82 11.60
N LEU A 162 0.20 4.82 11.02
CA LEU A 162 -0.07 5.28 9.66
C LEU A 162 0.22 4.18 8.63
N GLY A 163 1.32 3.45 8.79
CA GLY A 163 1.70 2.33 7.95
C GLY A 163 0.68 1.17 8.00
N LEU A 164 0.21 0.79 9.20
CA LEU A 164 -0.85 -0.21 9.35
C LEU A 164 -2.17 0.26 8.73
N GLY A 165 -2.51 1.54 8.92
CA GLY A 165 -3.70 2.15 8.31
C GLY A 165 -3.63 2.13 6.78
N TYR A 166 -2.46 2.45 6.22
CA TYR A 166 -2.19 2.37 4.78
C TYR A 166 -2.33 0.94 4.26
N GLU A 167 -1.60 -0.01 4.83
CA GLU A 167 -1.63 -1.43 4.42
C GLU A 167 -3.04 -2.01 4.48
N TRP A 168 -3.76 -1.77 5.59
CA TRP A 168 -5.13 -2.22 5.76
C TRP A 168 -6.08 -1.61 4.74
N THR A 169 -6.00 -0.30 4.52
CA THR A 169 -6.86 0.41 3.56
C THR A 169 -6.60 -0.06 2.14
N HIS A 170 -5.32 -0.14 1.75
CA HIS A 170 -4.90 -0.61 0.43
C HIS A 170 -5.35 -2.05 0.17
N TYR A 171 -5.10 -2.94 1.14
CA TYR A 171 -5.55 -4.32 1.08
C TYR A 171 -7.08 -4.43 0.87
N LEU A 172 -7.87 -3.74 1.70
CA LEU A 172 -9.33 -3.78 1.57
C LEU A 172 -9.84 -3.27 0.22
N ILE A 173 -9.20 -2.26 -0.39
CA ILE A 173 -9.59 -1.73 -1.70
C ILE A 173 -9.52 -2.81 -2.78
N HIS A 174 -8.52 -3.69 -2.68
CA HIS A 174 -8.28 -4.75 -3.66
C HIS A 174 -9.03 -6.06 -3.38
N THR A 175 -9.75 -6.13 -2.26
CA THR A 175 -10.67 -7.24 -1.95
C THR A 175 -12.07 -7.01 -2.49
N ASP A 176 -12.94 -8.00 -2.36
CA ASP A 176 -14.37 -7.87 -2.68
C ASP A 176 -15.20 -7.28 -1.52
N TYR A 177 -14.54 -6.74 -0.47
CA TYR A 177 -15.21 -5.99 0.57
C TYR A 177 -15.86 -4.72 0.01
N LYS A 178 -17.17 -4.57 0.22
CA LYS A 178 -17.90 -3.40 -0.26
C LYS A 178 -17.96 -2.32 0.83
N PRO A 179 -17.43 -1.10 0.56
CA PRO A 179 -17.43 -0.02 1.54
C PRO A 179 -18.84 0.42 1.90
N LYS A 180 -19.10 0.51 3.21
CA LYS A 180 -20.41 0.93 3.74
C LYS A 180 -20.47 2.44 4.02
N ARG A 181 -19.34 3.06 4.40
CA ARG A 181 -19.25 4.48 4.75
C ARG A 181 -18.86 5.32 3.54
N SER A 182 -19.41 6.55 3.45
CA SER A 182 -19.19 7.47 2.31
C SER A 182 -17.71 7.81 2.10
N LEU A 183 -16.99 8.13 3.17
CA LEU A 183 -15.57 8.48 3.12
C LEU A 183 -14.73 7.31 2.55
N TYR A 184 -14.88 6.11 3.11
CA TYR A 184 -14.15 4.95 2.63
C TYR A 184 -14.56 4.56 1.20
N ARG A 185 -15.81 4.82 0.82
CA ARG A 185 -16.31 4.60 -0.55
C ARG A 185 -15.60 5.53 -1.55
N ALA A 186 -15.30 6.77 -1.15
CA ALA A 186 -14.54 7.70 -1.98
C ALA A 186 -13.09 7.22 -2.18
N VAL A 187 -12.41 6.85 -1.10
CA VAL A 187 -11.06 6.27 -1.12
C VAL A 187 -11.00 5.03 -2.03
N TRP A 188 -11.90 4.07 -1.80
CA TRP A 188 -12.01 2.84 -2.58
C TRP A 188 -12.20 3.09 -4.07
N ARG A 189 -13.07 4.04 -4.44
CA ARG A 189 -13.35 4.40 -5.82
C ARG A 189 -12.16 5.07 -6.49
N ASN A 190 -11.52 6.02 -5.80
CA ASN A 190 -10.39 6.76 -6.33
C ASN A 190 -9.22 5.83 -6.69
N HIS A 191 -8.81 4.96 -5.77
CA HIS A 191 -7.72 4.04 -6.02
C HIS A 191 -8.06 3.01 -7.12
N ARG A 192 -9.32 2.61 -7.24
CA ARG A 192 -9.77 1.80 -8.38
C ARG A 192 -9.74 2.56 -9.70
N HIS A 193 -10.00 3.86 -9.72
CA HIS A 193 -9.79 4.67 -10.93
C HIS A 193 -8.32 4.72 -11.31
N HIS A 194 -7.42 4.83 -10.33
CA HIS A 194 -5.98 4.73 -10.55
C HIS A 194 -5.59 3.42 -11.26
N HIS A 195 -6.03 2.28 -10.77
CA HIS A 195 -5.66 0.98 -11.34
C HIS A 195 -6.37 0.61 -12.64
N TYR A 196 -7.62 1.04 -12.83
CA TYR A 196 -8.44 0.54 -13.94
C TYR A 196 -8.82 1.59 -14.97
N LYS A 197 -8.54 2.85 -14.70
CA LYS A 197 -8.84 3.93 -15.63
C LYS A 197 -7.60 4.69 -16.06
N ASN A 198 -6.85 5.28 -15.12
CA ASN A 198 -5.67 6.05 -15.49
C ASN A 198 -4.69 6.17 -14.31
N GLU A 199 -3.52 5.59 -14.44
CA GLU A 199 -2.45 5.53 -13.47
C GLU A 199 -1.73 6.85 -13.21
N HIS A 200 -2.05 7.88 -13.97
CA HIS A 200 -1.48 9.23 -13.78
C HIS A 200 -2.30 10.10 -12.83
N TYR A 201 -3.40 9.57 -12.27
CA TYR A 201 -4.32 10.28 -11.40
C TYR A 201 -4.73 9.43 -10.19
N TRP A 202 -5.32 10.07 -9.17
CA TRP A 202 -5.89 9.44 -7.96
C TRP A 202 -4.88 8.56 -7.19
N PHE A 203 -3.70 9.12 -6.92
CA PHE A 203 -2.58 8.41 -6.29
C PHE A 203 -2.79 8.09 -4.81
N THR A 204 -3.57 8.93 -4.06
CA THR A 204 -3.73 8.74 -2.62
C THR A 204 -4.65 7.56 -2.29
N VAL A 205 -4.23 6.74 -1.33
CA VAL A 205 -4.88 5.48 -0.91
C VAL A 205 -5.65 5.63 0.40
N THR A 206 -5.18 6.47 1.34
CA THR A 206 -5.78 6.61 2.67
C THR A 206 -6.64 7.85 2.82
N SER A 207 -6.51 8.80 1.92
CA SER A 207 -7.33 10.02 1.89
C SER A 207 -8.30 10.03 0.69
N SER A 208 -9.34 10.84 0.77
CA SER A 208 -10.29 10.99 -0.34
C SER A 208 -9.79 11.88 -1.49
N GLY A 209 -8.49 11.86 -1.75
CA GLY A 209 -7.84 12.66 -2.80
C GLY A 209 -7.41 14.06 -2.34
N THR A 210 -7.01 14.22 -1.08
CA THR A 210 -6.57 15.52 -0.53
C THR A 210 -5.34 16.04 -1.26
N ALA A 211 -4.26 15.26 -1.32
CA ALA A 211 -3.05 15.64 -2.03
C ALA A 211 -3.24 15.63 -3.55
N ASP A 212 -4.04 14.72 -4.08
CA ASP A 212 -4.36 14.70 -5.51
C ASP A 212 -5.01 16.01 -5.97
N ARG A 213 -5.89 16.60 -5.15
CA ARG A 213 -6.48 17.91 -5.45
C ARG A 213 -5.45 19.04 -5.35
N LEU A 214 -4.56 18.96 -4.36
CA LEU A 214 -3.50 19.96 -4.18
C LEU A 214 -2.53 19.99 -5.37
N PHE A 215 -2.21 18.82 -5.93
CA PHE A 215 -1.23 18.66 -7.02
C PHE A 215 -1.87 18.49 -8.42
N GLY A 216 -3.19 18.67 -8.55
CA GLY A 216 -3.88 18.63 -9.84
C GLY A 216 -4.01 17.23 -10.45
N THR A 217 -3.87 16.18 -9.63
CA THR A 217 -4.03 14.77 -10.06
C THR A 217 -5.39 14.16 -9.69
N TYR A 218 -6.43 15.01 -9.56
CA TYR A 218 -7.81 14.61 -9.23
C TYR A 218 -8.81 15.07 -10.28
N PRO A 219 -8.72 14.60 -11.53
CA PRO A 219 -9.68 15.00 -12.57
C PRO A 219 -11.06 14.36 -12.36
N ASP A 220 -12.04 14.82 -13.11
CA ASP A 220 -13.36 14.18 -13.17
C ASP A 220 -13.23 12.82 -13.88
N PRO A 221 -13.59 11.71 -13.23
CA PRO A 221 -13.54 10.40 -13.86
C PRO A 221 -14.44 10.27 -15.10
N ALA A 222 -15.49 11.07 -15.22
CA ALA A 222 -16.40 11.02 -16.38
C ALA A 222 -15.74 11.53 -17.66
N THR A 223 -14.83 12.50 -17.54
CA THR A 223 -14.15 13.15 -18.68
C THR A 223 -12.71 12.64 -18.91
N THR A 224 -12.16 11.88 -17.96
CA THR A 224 -10.81 11.35 -18.07
C THR A 224 -10.78 10.15 -19.01
N GLU A 225 -9.86 10.15 -19.96
CA GLU A 225 -9.64 9.00 -20.85
C GLU A 225 -9.04 7.80 -20.11
N THR A 226 -9.36 6.60 -20.59
CA THR A 226 -8.74 5.38 -20.06
C THR A 226 -7.35 5.22 -20.65
N SER A 227 -6.34 5.21 -19.77
CA SER A 227 -4.96 5.00 -20.19
C SER A 227 -4.72 3.57 -20.68
N PRO A 228 -4.05 3.38 -21.81
CA PRO A 228 -3.69 2.05 -22.30
C PRO A 228 -2.70 1.34 -21.38
N THR A 229 -1.95 2.07 -20.55
CA THR A 229 -0.91 1.57 -19.65
C THR A 229 -1.35 1.49 -18.18
N ALA A 230 -2.63 1.75 -17.87
CA ALA A 230 -3.14 1.69 -16.48
C ALA A 230 -2.82 0.36 -15.77
N ARG A 231 -2.79 -0.75 -16.53
CA ARG A 231 -2.50 -2.09 -16.03
C ARG A 231 -1.12 -2.64 -16.44
N SER A 232 -0.30 -1.83 -17.03
CA SER A 232 1.02 -2.26 -17.52
C SER A 232 2.01 -1.09 -17.49
N LEU A 233 2.20 -0.51 -16.29
CA LEU A 233 3.02 0.68 -16.08
C LEU A 233 4.33 0.62 -16.86
N HIS A 234 4.57 1.64 -17.70
CA HIS A 234 5.78 1.81 -18.51
C HIS A 234 6.04 0.74 -19.59
N SER A 235 5.08 -0.14 -19.89
CA SER A 235 5.13 -0.94 -21.10
C SER A 235 4.69 -0.04 -22.28
N THR A 236 5.58 0.16 -23.21
CA THR A 236 5.31 0.74 -24.54
C THR A 236 5.02 -0.35 -25.52
#